data_5b4788ec0c70c42e92f50bb6021e33d9
#
_entry.id   5b4788ec0c70c42e92f50bb6021e33d9
#
_cell.length_a   1.000
_cell.length_b   1.000
_cell.length_c   1.000
_cell.angle_alpha   90.00
_cell.angle_beta   90.00
_cell.angle_gamma   90.00
#
_symmetry.space_group_name_H-M   'P 1'
#
loop_
_entity.id
_entity.type
_entity.pdbx_description
1 polymer ?
#
loop_
_entity_poly.entity_id
_entity_poly.type
_entity_poly.pdbx_seq_one_letter_code
_entity_poly.pdbx_strand_id
1 'polypeptide(L)'
;MADALFAETAKTTMGMLVQDFDVKRLASYFEIFDEGVSDRTIMMWMKNEEDQTVVESVGASGALNSDENKPVAGIYFSGTEASKLGWYFDMDTEVSEPVENVDGTRTYDVTVTMRNTIGDDDISSLGLYILGPSEGTIVGYIHMFAPAGGTVSDFKASQNTRIYMDNYAGLDLGYTTHVIIYPKTPFVVTYKVTTAAGVTEPLQISTTPTLQDYR
;
A
#
# COMPACT_ATOMS: atom_id res chain seq x y z
N MET A 1 7.49 -12.24 -26.77
CA MET A 1 8.08 -10.96 -27.27
C MET A 1 8.12 -9.89 -26.15
N ALA A 2 7.05 -9.66 -25.42
CA ALA A 2 7.03 -8.68 -24.30
C ALA A 2 8.08 -8.99 -23.22
N ASP A 3 8.16 -10.24 -22.74
CA ASP A 3 9.10 -10.64 -21.69
C ASP A 3 10.58 -10.42 -22.09
N ALA A 4 10.92 -10.67 -23.35
CA ALA A 4 12.28 -10.41 -23.85
C ALA A 4 12.60 -8.91 -23.90
N LEU A 5 11.61 -8.07 -24.23
CA LEU A 5 11.76 -6.62 -24.21
C LEU A 5 11.95 -6.11 -22.77
N PHE A 6 11.14 -6.59 -21.82
CA PHE A 6 11.29 -6.23 -20.41
C PHE A 6 12.64 -6.65 -19.83
N ALA A 7 13.09 -7.88 -20.13
CA ALA A 7 14.39 -8.37 -19.67
C ALA A 7 15.53 -7.54 -20.24
N GLU A 8 15.51 -7.18 -21.53
CA GLU A 8 16.55 -6.36 -22.14
C GLU A 8 16.51 -4.90 -21.62
N THR A 9 15.33 -4.34 -21.42
CA THR A 9 15.18 -3.00 -20.81
C THR A 9 15.76 -2.99 -19.40
N ALA A 10 15.40 -3.95 -18.55
CA ALA A 10 15.93 -4.06 -17.20
C ALA A 10 17.45 -4.19 -17.19
N LYS A 11 18.01 -5.06 -18.03
CA LYS A 11 19.45 -5.24 -18.16
C LYS A 11 20.16 -3.97 -18.61
N THR A 12 19.61 -3.28 -19.60
CA THR A 12 20.16 -2.02 -20.11
C THR A 12 20.13 -0.93 -19.05
N THR A 13 18.99 -0.76 -18.36
CA THR A 13 18.85 0.21 -17.27
C THR A 13 19.82 -0.05 -16.13
N MET A 14 19.94 -1.30 -15.67
CA MET A 14 20.91 -1.68 -14.64
C MET A 14 22.34 -1.45 -15.12
N GLY A 15 22.64 -1.76 -16.37
CA GLY A 15 23.97 -1.48 -16.96
C GLY A 15 24.31 0.00 -16.95
N MET A 16 23.35 0.87 -17.30
CA MET A 16 23.53 2.33 -17.26
C MET A 16 23.72 2.82 -15.82
N LEU A 17 22.90 2.36 -14.88
CA LEU A 17 23.02 2.75 -13.46
C LEU A 17 24.42 2.43 -12.90
N VAL A 18 24.98 1.27 -13.25
CA VAL A 18 26.31 0.86 -12.78
C VAL A 18 27.41 1.66 -13.48
N GLN A 19 27.29 1.95 -14.79
CA GLN A 19 28.28 2.70 -15.57
C GLN A 19 28.29 4.19 -15.24
N ASP A 20 27.14 4.76 -14.98
CA ASP A 20 26.96 6.20 -14.73
C ASP A 20 26.94 6.53 -13.23
N PHE A 21 27.33 5.56 -12.38
CA PHE A 21 27.39 5.79 -10.94
C PHE A 21 28.42 6.87 -10.61
N ASP A 22 27.93 8.02 -10.17
CA ASP A 22 28.74 9.16 -9.78
C ASP A 22 28.74 9.32 -8.25
N VAL A 23 29.91 9.09 -7.64
CA VAL A 23 30.10 9.26 -6.18
C VAL A 23 29.72 10.67 -5.71
N LYS A 24 29.80 11.70 -6.59
CA LYS A 24 29.37 13.06 -6.25
C LYS A 24 27.85 13.19 -6.09
N ARG A 25 27.09 12.24 -6.61
CA ARG A 25 25.63 12.16 -6.47
C ARG A 25 25.18 11.17 -5.38
N LEU A 26 26.08 10.69 -4.58
CA LEU A 26 25.79 9.68 -3.56
C LEU A 26 24.66 10.14 -2.61
N ALA A 27 24.67 11.41 -2.21
CA ALA A 27 23.61 11.98 -1.37
C ALA A 27 22.22 11.89 -2.03
N SER A 28 22.13 12.25 -3.32
CA SER A 28 20.86 12.13 -4.06
C SER A 28 20.41 10.69 -4.25
N TYR A 29 21.32 9.73 -4.39
CA TYR A 29 20.94 8.31 -4.44
C TYR A 29 20.38 7.83 -3.10
N PHE A 30 20.96 8.29 -1.98
CA PHE A 30 20.42 7.99 -0.64
C PHE A 30 19.05 8.63 -0.42
N GLU A 31 18.82 9.87 -0.86
CA GLU A 31 17.52 10.52 -0.76
C GLU A 31 16.45 9.73 -1.53
N ILE A 32 16.72 9.35 -2.78
CA ILE A 32 15.79 8.54 -3.61
C ILE A 32 15.54 7.17 -2.97
N PHE A 33 16.58 6.54 -2.40
CA PHE A 33 16.43 5.26 -1.73
C PHE A 33 15.59 5.38 -0.46
N ASP A 34 15.85 6.39 0.37
CA ASP A 34 15.13 6.65 1.62
C ASP A 34 13.64 6.96 1.34
N GLU A 35 13.37 7.78 0.33
CA GLU A 35 12.02 8.04 -0.15
C GLU A 35 11.33 6.76 -0.62
N GLY A 36 11.98 5.97 -1.49
CA GLY A 36 11.42 4.73 -2.00
C GLY A 36 11.23 3.64 -0.94
N VAL A 37 12.02 3.62 0.14
CA VAL A 37 11.80 2.75 1.31
C VAL A 37 10.62 3.28 2.14
N SER A 38 10.56 4.58 2.37
CA SER A 38 9.52 5.22 3.19
C SER A 38 8.13 5.05 2.60
N ASP A 39 7.99 5.20 1.29
CA ASP A 39 6.72 5.02 0.56
C ASP A 39 6.46 3.57 0.12
N ARG A 40 7.38 2.63 0.47
CA ARG A 40 7.31 1.20 0.17
C ARG A 40 7.36 0.83 -1.32
N THR A 41 7.84 1.72 -2.20
CA THR A 41 8.15 1.37 -3.59
C THR A 41 9.44 0.58 -3.73
N ILE A 42 10.34 0.68 -2.73
CA ILE A 42 11.54 -0.14 -2.60
C ILE A 42 11.39 -1.05 -1.38
N MET A 43 11.36 -2.35 -1.63
CA MET A 43 11.38 -3.39 -0.60
C MET A 43 12.47 -4.40 -0.94
N MET A 44 13.20 -4.86 0.09
CA MET A 44 14.34 -5.78 -0.07
C MET A 44 14.18 -6.99 0.82
N TRP A 45 14.60 -8.13 0.31
CA TRP A 45 14.71 -9.36 1.07
C TRP A 45 16.06 -10.02 0.81
N MET A 46 16.74 -10.43 1.88
CA MET A 46 18.03 -11.10 1.83
C MET A 46 17.93 -12.51 2.38
N LYS A 47 18.56 -13.46 1.69
CA LYS A 47 18.59 -14.86 2.14
C LYS A 47 19.45 -15.06 3.38
N ASN A 48 20.51 -14.27 3.54
CA ASN A 48 21.42 -14.30 4.68
C ASN A 48 20.77 -13.50 5.84
N GLU A 49 20.74 -14.07 7.05
CA GLU A 49 20.11 -13.46 8.22
C GLU A 49 20.80 -12.15 8.67
N GLU A 50 22.13 -12.09 8.57
CA GLU A 50 22.90 -10.89 8.93
C GLU A 50 22.55 -9.73 7.98
N ASP A 51 22.51 -10.00 6.66
CA ASP A 51 22.13 -9.02 5.65
C ASP A 51 20.66 -8.60 5.80
N GLN A 52 19.77 -9.56 6.12
CA GLN A 52 18.36 -9.30 6.36
C GLN A 52 18.16 -8.38 7.58
N THR A 53 18.93 -8.57 8.64
CA THR A 53 18.92 -7.68 9.81
C THR A 53 19.27 -6.24 9.44
N VAL A 54 20.21 -6.03 8.52
CA VAL A 54 20.54 -4.69 8.00
C VAL A 54 19.35 -4.10 7.25
N VAL A 55 18.72 -4.88 6.34
CA VAL A 55 17.54 -4.46 5.58
C VAL A 55 16.39 -4.07 6.52
N GLU A 56 16.15 -4.83 7.58
CA GLU A 56 15.14 -4.53 8.60
C GLU A 56 15.49 -3.26 9.39
N SER A 57 16.74 -3.08 9.75
CA SER A 57 17.18 -1.92 10.53
C SER A 57 17.00 -0.58 9.82
N VAL A 58 17.00 -0.58 8.48
CA VAL A 58 16.74 0.61 7.64
C VAL A 58 15.29 0.69 7.14
N GLY A 59 14.40 -0.20 7.62
CA GLY A 59 12.98 -0.21 7.25
C GLY A 59 12.66 -0.75 5.86
N ALA A 60 13.66 -1.26 5.12
CA ALA A 60 13.50 -1.68 3.72
C ALA A 60 12.93 -3.10 3.54
N SER A 61 12.64 -3.84 4.63
CA SER A 61 12.12 -5.21 4.54
C SER A 61 10.67 -5.31 4.07
N GLY A 62 9.94 -4.20 4.09
CA GLY A 62 8.50 -4.19 3.83
C GLY A 62 7.67 -4.90 4.92
N ALA A 63 8.27 -5.26 6.06
CA ALA A 63 7.56 -5.87 7.18
C ALA A 63 6.48 -4.94 7.74
N LEU A 64 5.45 -5.54 8.33
CA LEU A 64 4.46 -4.80 9.12
C LEU A 64 5.13 -4.30 10.41
N ASN A 65 4.77 -3.09 10.83
CA ASN A 65 5.31 -2.52 12.06
C ASN A 65 4.79 -3.29 13.28
N SER A 66 5.69 -3.74 14.14
CA SER A 66 5.40 -4.46 15.38
C SER A 66 5.73 -3.65 16.65
N ASP A 67 6.16 -2.39 16.52
CA ASP A 67 6.45 -1.51 17.65
C ASP A 67 5.17 -0.83 18.12
N GLU A 68 4.69 -1.21 19.31
CA GLU A 68 3.48 -0.64 19.90
C GLU A 68 3.59 0.87 20.18
N ASN A 69 4.81 1.38 20.40
CA ASN A 69 5.02 2.81 20.69
C ASN A 69 4.99 3.69 19.42
N LYS A 70 5.07 3.08 18.26
CA LYS A 70 5.00 3.75 16.94
C LYS A 70 3.78 3.22 16.18
N PRO A 71 2.58 3.74 16.45
CA PRO A 71 1.36 3.18 15.90
C PRO A 71 1.29 3.40 14.39
N VAL A 72 1.39 2.32 13.62
CA VAL A 72 1.24 2.32 12.16
C VAL A 72 0.10 1.39 11.77
N ALA A 73 -0.97 1.94 11.22
CA ALA A 73 -2.02 1.14 10.58
C ALA A 73 -1.69 0.90 9.10
N GLY A 74 -1.89 -0.33 8.64
CA GLY A 74 -1.62 -0.72 7.27
C GLY A 74 -2.88 -0.82 6.43
N ILE A 75 -2.90 -0.23 5.23
CA ILE A 75 -4.02 -0.33 4.31
C ILE A 75 -3.49 -0.77 2.94
N TYR A 76 -3.74 -2.03 2.60
CA TYR A 76 -3.16 -2.60 1.39
C TYR A 76 -4.24 -3.12 0.46
N PHE A 77 -4.08 -2.79 -0.82
CA PHE A 77 -4.92 -3.30 -1.91
C PHE A 77 -4.17 -4.40 -2.67
N SER A 78 -4.86 -5.50 -2.93
CA SER A 78 -4.35 -6.62 -3.73
C SER A 78 -5.28 -6.88 -4.89
N GLY A 79 -4.85 -6.56 -6.12
CA GLY A 79 -5.59 -6.88 -7.33
C GLY A 79 -5.66 -8.40 -7.56
N THR A 80 -6.83 -8.89 -7.96
CA THR A 80 -7.08 -10.34 -8.15
C THR A 80 -7.17 -10.74 -9.62
N GLU A 81 -7.21 -9.79 -10.53
CA GLU A 81 -7.32 -10.04 -11.96
C GLU A 81 -6.01 -9.74 -12.70
N ALA A 82 -5.75 -10.52 -13.74
CA ALA A 82 -4.62 -10.32 -14.63
C ALA A 82 -4.88 -9.11 -15.54
N SER A 83 -4.58 -7.91 -15.06
CA SER A 83 -4.71 -6.65 -15.79
C SER A 83 -3.48 -5.76 -15.57
N LYS A 84 -3.41 -4.62 -16.25
CA LYS A 84 -2.41 -3.56 -16.05
C LYS A 84 -3.06 -2.28 -15.54
N LEU A 85 -4.21 -2.41 -14.87
CA LEU A 85 -4.98 -1.28 -14.36
C LEU A 85 -4.37 -0.59 -13.13
N GLY A 86 -3.30 -1.12 -12.56
CA GLY A 86 -2.53 -0.43 -11.52
C GLY A 86 -2.07 0.98 -11.92
N TRP A 87 -1.89 1.24 -13.23
CA TRP A 87 -1.62 2.57 -13.74
C TRP A 87 -2.76 3.58 -13.51
N TYR A 88 -3.99 3.10 -13.42
CA TYR A 88 -5.21 3.89 -13.22
C TYR A 88 -5.74 3.79 -11.79
N PHE A 89 -5.08 3.02 -10.93
CA PHE A 89 -5.46 2.89 -9.53
C PHE A 89 -4.93 4.06 -8.72
N ASP A 90 -5.81 4.64 -7.94
CA ASP A 90 -5.52 5.74 -7.02
C ASP A 90 -6.15 5.45 -5.65
N MET A 91 -5.45 5.81 -4.56
CA MET A 91 -5.90 5.56 -3.21
C MET A 91 -5.50 6.71 -2.28
N ASP A 92 -6.49 7.37 -1.70
CA ASP A 92 -6.33 8.39 -0.69
C ASP A 92 -6.78 7.90 0.68
N THR A 93 -6.15 8.40 1.73
CA THR A 93 -6.49 8.09 3.11
C THR A 93 -6.61 9.37 3.94
N GLU A 94 -7.73 9.51 4.63
CA GLU A 94 -7.96 10.58 5.59
C GLU A 94 -8.09 10.00 7.00
N VAL A 95 -7.44 10.63 7.98
CA VAL A 95 -7.43 10.22 9.39
C VAL A 95 -7.92 11.39 10.22
N SER A 96 -8.89 11.14 11.12
CA SER A 96 -9.40 12.15 12.03
C SER A 96 -8.38 12.51 13.13
N GLU A 97 -8.64 13.60 13.85
CA GLU A 97 -8.05 13.79 15.16
C GLU A 97 -8.44 12.62 16.10
N PRO A 98 -7.55 12.24 17.04
CA PRO A 98 -7.83 11.15 17.97
C PRO A 98 -8.90 11.51 19.01
N VAL A 99 -9.68 10.50 19.36
CA VAL A 99 -10.49 10.52 20.57
C VAL A 99 -9.75 9.77 21.67
N GLU A 100 -9.40 10.46 22.75
CA GLU A 100 -8.76 9.85 23.92
C GLU A 100 -9.79 9.03 24.69
N ASN A 101 -9.49 7.77 24.97
CA ASN A 101 -10.33 6.87 25.74
C ASN A 101 -9.90 6.82 27.21
N VAL A 102 -10.82 6.44 28.09
CA VAL A 102 -10.59 6.38 29.54
C VAL A 102 -9.50 5.35 29.92
N ASP A 103 -9.31 4.33 29.10
CA ASP A 103 -8.30 3.28 29.28
C ASP A 103 -6.90 3.67 28.75
N GLY A 104 -6.75 4.91 28.27
CA GLY A 104 -5.49 5.43 27.73
C GLY A 104 -5.20 5.04 26.28
N THR A 105 -6.15 4.43 25.60
CA THR A 105 -6.07 4.20 24.15
C THR A 105 -6.53 5.44 23.37
N ARG A 106 -6.19 5.51 22.07
CA ARG A 106 -6.65 6.56 21.15
C ARG A 106 -7.40 5.93 19.99
N THR A 107 -8.57 6.46 19.68
CA THR A 107 -9.38 6.00 18.55
C THR A 107 -9.43 7.05 17.45
N TYR A 108 -9.17 6.65 16.24
CA TYR A 108 -9.20 7.44 15.01
C TYR A 108 -10.27 6.93 14.07
N ASP A 109 -11.00 7.81 13.41
CA ASP A 109 -11.79 7.47 12.24
C ASP A 109 -10.91 7.54 11.00
N VAL A 110 -10.88 6.47 10.22
CA VAL A 110 -10.09 6.36 8.98
C VAL A 110 -11.03 6.22 7.80
N THR A 111 -10.84 7.05 6.79
CA THR A 111 -11.55 6.98 5.51
C THR A 111 -10.56 6.67 4.40
N VAL A 112 -10.82 5.62 3.63
CA VAL A 112 -10.02 5.23 2.46
C VAL A 112 -10.88 5.37 1.22
N THR A 113 -10.42 6.16 0.27
CA THR A 113 -11.07 6.36 -1.03
C THR A 113 -10.21 5.78 -2.13
N MET A 114 -10.72 4.79 -2.84
CA MET A 114 -10.05 4.14 -3.98
C MET A 114 -10.75 4.52 -5.26
N ARG A 115 -9.97 4.87 -6.27
CA ARG A 115 -10.48 5.33 -7.57
C ARG A 115 -9.87 4.52 -8.70
N ASN A 116 -10.65 4.36 -9.74
CA ASN A 116 -10.23 3.89 -11.04
C ASN A 116 -10.32 5.08 -11.99
N THR A 117 -9.18 5.62 -12.38
CA THR A 117 -9.06 6.85 -13.17
C THR A 117 -9.08 6.62 -14.67
N ILE A 118 -9.30 5.36 -15.13
CA ILE A 118 -9.34 5.03 -16.55
C ILE A 118 -10.46 5.79 -17.27
N GLY A 119 -10.15 6.38 -18.41
CA GLY A 119 -11.08 7.10 -19.27
C GLY A 119 -11.80 6.20 -20.28
N ASP A 120 -12.92 6.69 -20.82
CA ASP A 120 -13.69 5.95 -21.84
C ASP A 120 -12.87 5.73 -23.14
N ASP A 121 -12.03 6.67 -23.49
CA ASP A 121 -11.15 6.58 -24.66
C ASP A 121 -10.11 5.45 -24.48
N ASP A 122 -9.55 5.32 -23.26
CA ASP A 122 -8.64 4.24 -22.93
C ASP A 122 -9.36 2.89 -22.96
N ILE A 123 -10.55 2.81 -22.35
CA ILE A 123 -11.36 1.56 -22.34
C ILE A 123 -11.67 1.13 -23.78
N SER A 124 -12.00 2.07 -24.68
CA SER A 124 -12.34 1.77 -26.06
C SER A 124 -11.15 1.39 -26.95
N SER A 125 -9.94 1.83 -26.60
CA SER A 125 -8.73 1.68 -27.43
C SER A 125 -7.76 0.61 -26.94
N LEU A 126 -7.76 0.30 -25.65
CA LEU A 126 -6.85 -0.67 -25.05
C LEU A 126 -7.37 -2.11 -25.17
N GLY A 127 -6.46 -3.05 -25.36
CA GLY A 127 -6.81 -4.47 -25.43
C GLY A 127 -6.96 -5.13 -24.06
N LEU A 128 -7.57 -6.31 -24.03
CA LEU A 128 -7.81 -7.09 -22.81
C LEU A 128 -6.55 -7.42 -22.01
N TYR A 129 -5.36 -7.40 -22.61
CA TYR A 129 -4.10 -7.53 -21.88
C TYR A 129 -3.90 -6.41 -20.85
N ILE A 130 -4.37 -5.20 -21.15
CA ILE A 130 -4.33 -4.04 -20.26
C ILE A 130 -5.58 -4.01 -19.38
N LEU A 131 -6.76 -4.09 -20.00
CA LEU A 131 -8.04 -3.93 -19.32
C LEU A 131 -8.40 -5.08 -18.39
N GLY A 132 -7.84 -6.28 -18.63
CA GLY A 132 -8.19 -7.49 -17.89
C GLY A 132 -9.57 -8.08 -18.26
N PRO A 133 -9.94 -9.19 -17.60
CA PRO A 133 -11.21 -9.87 -17.84
C PRO A 133 -12.46 -9.03 -17.52
N SER A 134 -12.33 -8.09 -16.61
CA SER A 134 -13.40 -7.16 -16.18
C SER A 134 -13.40 -5.84 -16.96
N GLU A 135 -12.78 -5.84 -18.16
CA GLU A 135 -12.87 -4.79 -19.19
C GLU A 135 -12.67 -3.36 -18.65
N GLY A 136 -11.61 -3.14 -17.89
CA GLY A 136 -11.27 -1.83 -17.32
C GLY A 136 -11.77 -1.60 -15.90
N THR A 137 -12.43 -2.57 -15.28
CA THR A 137 -12.81 -2.52 -13.87
C THR A 137 -11.70 -3.12 -13.00
N ILE A 138 -11.36 -2.47 -11.90
CA ILE A 138 -10.38 -2.96 -10.94
C ILE A 138 -11.07 -3.83 -9.91
N VAL A 139 -10.60 -5.06 -9.74
CA VAL A 139 -11.14 -6.02 -8.76
C VAL A 139 -10.03 -6.48 -7.83
N GLY A 140 -10.31 -6.50 -6.53
CA GLY A 140 -9.30 -6.89 -5.55
C GLY A 140 -9.82 -7.08 -4.13
N TYR A 141 -8.88 -7.20 -3.21
CA TYR A 141 -9.11 -7.24 -1.76
C TYR A 141 -8.47 -6.04 -1.09
N ILE A 142 -9.08 -5.59 0.00
CA ILE A 142 -8.48 -4.60 0.90
C ILE A 142 -8.11 -5.31 2.19
N HIS A 143 -6.91 -5.06 2.68
CA HIS A 143 -6.41 -5.51 3.96
C HIS A 143 -6.14 -4.29 4.84
N MET A 144 -6.78 -4.24 6.01
CA MET A 144 -6.71 -3.13 6.96
C MET A 144 -6.13 -3.65 8.27
N PHE A 145 -4.83 -3.41 8.47
CA PHE A 145 -4.11 -3.84 9.66
C PHE A 145 -4.21 -2.80 10.77
N ALA A 146 -4.47 -3.25 11.98
CA ALA A 146 -4.30 -2.44 13.17
C ALA A 146 -2.81 -2.13 13.42
N PRO A 147 -2.51 -1.03 14.14
CA PRO A 147 -1.18 -0.87 14.74
C PRO A 147 -0.93 -1.97 15.78
N ALA A 148 0.34 -2.24 16.07
CA ALA A 148 0.72 -3.22 17.10
C ALA A 148 0.07 -2.88 18.44
N GLY A 149 -0.47 -3.89 19.13
CA GLY A 149 -1.23 -3.75 20.38
C GLY A 149 -2.56 -3.00 20.25
N GLY A 150 -2.93 -2.58 19.04
CA GLY A 150 -4.19 -1.90 18.74
C GLY A 150 -5.23 -2.79 18.08
N THR A 151 -6.34 -2.19 17.65
CA THR A 151 -7.47 -2.89 17.01
C THR A 151 -8.03 -2.11 15.83
N VAL A 152 -8.78 -2.79 14.95
CA VAL A 152 -9.61 -2.20 13.90
C VAL A 152 -11.07 -2.61 14.06
N SER A 153 -12.02 -1.69 13.85
CA SER A 153 -13.45 -1.93 14.09
C SER A 153 -14.37 -1.02 13.26
N ASP A 154 -15.68 -1.17 13.43
CA ASP A 154 -16.72 -0.28 12.90
C ASP A 154 -16.68 -0.03 11.39
N PHE A 155 -16.38 -1.07 10.64
CA PHE A 155 -16.24 -0.99 9.18
C PHE A 155 -17.54 -0.66 8.47
N LYS A 156 -17.49 0.27 7.52
CA LYS A 156 -18.56 0.59 6.58
C LYS A 156 -17.97 0.75 5.19
N ALA A 157 -18.63 0.23 4.18
CA ALA A 157 -18.20 0.35 2.79
C ALA A 157 -19.32 0.95 1.92
N SER A 158 -18.93 1.69 0.89
CA SER A 158 -19.87 2.30 -0.08
C SER A 158 -20.57 1.28 -0.97
N GLN A 159 -20.09 0.03 -0.99
CA GLN A 159 -20.69 -1.08 -1.70
C GLN A 159 -20.98 -2.23 -0.73
N ASN A 160 -21.90 -3.11 -1.13
CA ASN A 160 -22.21 -4.31 -0.34
C ASN A 160 -21.05 -5.33 -0.46
N THR A 161 -20.06 -5.17 0.39
CA THR A 161 -18.95 -6.11 0.54
C THR A 161 -18.92 -6.65 1.96
N ARG A 162 -18.49 -7.92 2.11
CA ARG A 162 -18.30 -8.51 3.44
C ARG A 162 -16.90 -8.17 3.93
N ILE A 163 -16.81 -7.84 5.21
CA ILE A 163 -15.56 -7.59 5.89
C ILE A 163 -15.42 -8.67 6.97
N TYR A 164 -14.29 -9.34 6.97
CA TYR A 164 -13.93 -10.37 7.93
C TYR A 164 -12.83 -9.85 8.84
N MET A 165 -12.78 -10.41 10.04
CA MET A 165 -11.70 -10.16 10.99
C MET A 165 -10.82 -11.39 11.09
N ASP A 166 -9.53 -11.18 11.20
CA ASP A 166 -8.50 -12.19 11.40
C ASP A 166 -7.34 -11.60 12.24
N ASN A 167 -6.35 -12.41 12.51
CA ASN A 167 -5.07 -11.96 13.08
C ASN A 167 -3.93 -12.46 12.19
N TYR A 168 -3.07 -11.56 11.77
CA TYR A 168 -1.90 -11.89 10.96
C TYR A 168 -0.65 -11.31 11.59
N ALA A 169 0.33 -12.15 11.86
CA ALA A 169 1.60 -11.77 12.51
C ALA A 169 1.42 -11.01 13.84
N GLY A 170 0.37 -11.32 14.60
CA GLY A 170 0.06 -10.67 15.88
C GLY A 170 -0.72 -9.37 15.76
N LEU A 171 -1.05 -8.92 14.56
CA LEU A 171 -1.84 -7.71 14.31
C LEU A 171 -3.29 -8.08 13.96
N ASP A 172 -4.24 -7.33 14.49
CA ASP A 172 -5.63 -7.43 14.05
C ASP A 172 -5.75 -7.00 12.59
N LEU A 173 -6.50 -7.75 11.82
CA LEU A 173 -6.70 -7.56 10.40
C LEU A 173 -8.19 -7.57 10.06
N GLY A 174 -8.70 -6.46 9.53
CA GLY A 174 -9.93 -6.43 8.77
C GLY A 174 -9.65 -6.65 7.28
N TYR A 175 -10.35 -7.57 6.63
CA TYR A 175 -10.19 -7.75 5.19
C TYR A 175 -11.52 -7.93 4.48
N THR A 176 -11.58 -7.47 3.23
CA THR A 176 -12.80 -7.54 2.44
C THR A 176 -12.87 -8.84 1.62
N THR A 177 -14.08 -9.26 1.25
CA THR A 177 -14.28 -10.01 0.00
C THR A 177 -13.95 -9.12 -1.20
N HIS A 178 -14.13 -9.60 -2.42
CA HIS A 178 -13.89 -8.80 -3.61
C HIS A 178 -14.54 -7.42 -3.51
N VAL A 179 -13.74 -6.39 -3.69
CA VAL A 179 -14.20 -5.04 -3.97
C VAL A 179 -14.08 -4.78 -5.46
N ILE A 180 -15.02 -4.01 -5.99
CA ILE A 180 -15.09 -3.70 -7.41
C ILE A 180 -15.02 -2.19 -7.54
N ILE A 181 -13.96 -1.70 -8.18
CA ILE A 181 -13.73 -0.26 -8.36
C ILE A 181 -14.00 0.06 -9.82
N TYR A 182 -15.20 0.53 -10.07
CA TYR A 182 -15.64 0.93 -11.40
C TYR A 182 -14.97 2.22 -11.86
N PRO A 183 -14.77 2.40 -13.18
CA PRO A 183 -14.38 3.70 -13.71
C PRO A 183 -15.30 4.81 -13.20
N LYS A 184 -14.73 5.96 -12.83
CA LYS A 184 -15.46 7.17 -12.38
C LYS A 184 -16.31 7.01 -11.10
N THR A 185 -16.34 5.84 -10.49
CA THR A 185 -17.11 5.59 -9.25
C THR A 185 -16.16 5.16 -8.14
N PRO A 186 -15.87 6.03 -7.17
CA PRO A 186 -14.95 5.69 -6.09
C PRO A 186 -15.56 4.60 -5.19
N PHE A 187 -14.70 3.70 -4.73
CA PHE A 187 -15.00 2.83 -3.61
C PHE A 187 -14.50 3.48 -2.33
N VAL A 188 -15.35 3.58 -1.33
CA VAL A 188 -15.00 4.18 -0.04
C VAL A 188 -15.21 3.16 1.06
N VAL A 189 -14.23 3.02 1.95
CA VAL A 189 -14.37 2.28 3.20
C VAL A 189 -14.00 3.21 4.36
N THR A 190 -14.80 3.18 5.42
CA THR A 190 -14.53 3.87 6.68
C THR A 190 -14.46 2.85 7.81
N TYR A 191 -13.58 3.07 8.77
CA TYR A 191 -13.43 2.21 9.94
C TYR A 191 -12.72 2.94 11.06
N LYS A 192 -12.69 2.33 12.24
CA LYS A 192 -11.96 2.86 13.40
C LYS A 192 -10.65 2.12 13.60
N VAL A 193 -9.62 2.86 13.94
CA VAL A 193 -8.34 2.36 14.40
C VAL A 193 -8.14 2.79 15.85
N THR A 194 -7.87 1.84 16.73
CA THR A 194 -7.56 2.13 18.13
C THR A 194 -6.13 1.69 18.42
N THR A 195 -5.32 2.57 19.02
CA THR A 195 -3.92 2.29 19.37
C THR A 195 -3.81 1.49 20.66
N ALA A 196 -2.63 0.97 20.97
CA ALA A 196 -2.32 0.48 22.31
C ALA A 196 -2.46 1.59 23.36
N ALA A 197 -2.71 1.19 24.62
CA ALA A 197 -2.86 2.13 25.72
C ALA A 197 -1.52 2.81 26.04
N GLY A 198 -1.57 4.13 26.35
CA GLY A 198 -0.40 4.92 26.73
C GLY A 198 0.47 5.39 25.55
N VAL A 199 0.11 5.07 24.32
CA VAL A 199 0.81 5.55 23.12
C VAL A 199 0.56 7.04 22.94
N THR A 200 1.65 7.83 22.81
CA THR A 200 1.59 9.29 22.64
C THR A 200 1.91 9.73 21.23
N GLU A 201 2.60 8.90 20.46
CA GLU A 201 2.92 9.19 19.06
C GLU A 201 1.63 9.21 18.22
N PRO A 202 1.57 10.06 17.17
CA PRO A 202 0.41 10.09 16.27
C PRO A 202 0.33 8.81 15.44
N LEU A 203 -0.90 8.42 15.10
CA LEU A 203 -1.14 7.31 14.16
C LEU A 203 -0.54 7.64 12.78
N GLN A 204 0.27 6.74 12.27
CA GLN A 204 0.76 6.77 10.90
C GLN A 204 0.00 5.77 10.05
N ILE A 205 -0.13 6.06 8.77
CA ILE A 205 -0.75 5.15 7.81
C ILE A 205 0.29 4.69 6.80
N SER A 206 0.34 3.38 6.58
CA SER A 206 1.13 2.74 5.54
C SER A 206 0.18 2.17 4.49
N THR A 207 0.38 2.50 3.23
CA THR A 207 -0.53 2.12 2.13
C THR A 207 0.19 1.35 1.03
N THR A 208 -0.58 0.73 0.13
CA THR A 208 -0.05 0.31 -1.17
C THR A 208 0.35 1.57 -1.95
N PRO A 209 1.61 1.71 -2.38
CA PRO A 209 2.02 2.84 -3.20
C PRO A 209 1.27 2.81 -4.54
N THR A 210 0.85 3.97 -5.03
CA THR A 210 0.17 4.12 -6.31
C THR A 210 1.02 4.87 -7.31
N LEU A 211 0.87 4.60 -8.60
CA LEU A 211 1.59 5.32 -9.64
C LEU A 211 1.08 6.76 -9.81
N GLN A 212 -0.06 7.11 -9.23
CA GLN A 212 -0.61 8.47 -9.25
C GLN A 212 0.24 9.43 -8.42
N ASP A 213 0.90 8.94 -7.36
CA ASP A 213 1.77 9.73 -6.49
C ASP A 213 3.02 10.26 -7.21
N TYR A 214 3.32 9.72 -8.40
CA TYR A 214 4.50 10.05 -9.23
C TYR A 214 4.16 10.75 -10.57
N ARG A 215 2.95 11.30 -10.72
CA ARG A 215 2.51 11.98 -11.94
C ARG A 215 2.52 13.48 -11.84
#